data_b7a45b7967017033210a3ae3c2af33cb
#
_entry.id   b7a45b7967017033210a3ae3c2af33cb
#
_cell.length_a   1.000
_cell.length_b   1.000
_cell.length_c   1.000
_cell.angle_alpha   90.00
_cell.angle_beta   90.00
_cell.angle_gamma   90.00
#
_symmetry.space_group_name_H-M   'P 1'
#
loop_
_entity.id
_entity.type
_entity.pdbx_description
1 polymer ?
#
loop_
_entity_poly.entity_id
_entity_poly.type
_entity_poly.pdbx_seq_one_letter_code
_entity_poly.pdbx_strand_id
1 'polypeptide(L)'
;MNLNFQFDGNMSREVLESYLSRAVTASSLYETDTLEDDLRAIRRMGVKFIGRASGVWYMLEDDETHFAKSKALADAVHAADPEIILQACVFEIVTMQMNYTKIPAYVFEAFGKPVEDRCFNWNDARMLSENGDTAWNSNPDREPGKIGDMPDLNREEARMWFYYRATRYIDCGYEALHMGQVHLYTAEDKGMKKTYELFGMIRDYAAKHARRHKVLLDAHTHGVSVNGKLLLDYHAMPFTRAPLEHYEGQRLVLVREGFSEGGENPNGWYGEQMPYLMEYDNWGGKMFGEATVEEAIANRGRHQVARWQWWGFDQIGWFANQTEEVRNHFIEYTYRWTQINNPHAFFLMPFRRMLSDARVEMVRGDNGEMGVNHYYQINNKSAACPMGFSQEDVMAACWADGDRLREGYANPEHLIRYGCREEYDPETGFKLPQKIVVYGSFQPFVGCEENDSNSELTRMYYIGDNTYTLSVVIPFAGTYDYAISTYGTLSAVYAAQSHRPASGDGYKSHFTTPRDNCVVRFTFRYMDNKVSAEVVE
;
A
#
# COMPACT_ATOMS: atom_id res chain seq x y z
N MET A 1 -17.93 1.40 -16.09
CA MET A 1 -17.45 2.78 -15.94
C MET A 1 -17.02 3.27 -17.31
N ASN A 2 -17.57 4.40 -17.77
CA ASN A 2 -17.01 5.04 -18.97
C ASN A 2 -15.67 5.64 -18.57
N LEU A 3 -14.55 5.01 -18.99
CA LEU A 3 -13.23 5.50 -18.70
C LEU A 3 -12.97 6.82 -19.43
N ASN A 4 -12.46 7.80 -18.70
CA ASN A 4 -12.07 9.10 -19.24
C ASN A 4 -10.66 9.46 -18.78
N PHE A 5 -9.76 9.69 -19.72
CA PHE A 5 -8.35 10.00 -19.47
C PHE A 5 -7.99 11.44 -19.90
N GLN A 6 -8.99 12.27 -20.22
CA GLN A 6 -8.77 13.62 -20.70
C GLN A 6 -8.77 14.62 -19.55
N PHE A 7 -7.71 15.38 -19.41
CA PHE A 7 -7.61 16.52 -18.52
C PHE A 7 -6.58 17.54 -19.03
N ASP A 8 -6.74 18.75 -18.58
CA ASP A 8 -5.77 19.83 -18.72
C ASP A 8 -5.92 20.75 -17.50
N GLY A 9 -4.94 20.80 -16.64
CA GLY A 9 -5.05 21.39 -15.31
C GLY A 9 -5.75 20.48 -14.31
N ASN A 10 -6.76 21.01 -13.60
CA ASN A 10 -7.46 20.25 -12.57
C ASN A 10 -8.21 19.05 -13.14
N MET A 11 -8.16 17.96 -12.39
CA MET A 11 -8.71 16.68 -12.75
C MET A 11 -10.00 16.41 -11.97
N SER A 12 -11.08 16.00 -12.65
CA SER A 12 -12.28 15.54 -11.96
C SER A 12 -12.02 14.21 -11.24
N ARG A 13 -12.86 13.89 -10.26
CA ARG A 13 -12.78 12.61 -9.55
C ARG A 13 -12.89 11.42 -10.50
N GLU A 14 -13.80 11.48 -11.45
CA GLU A 14 -14.02 10.42 -12.45
C GLU A 14 -12.78 10.17 -13.33
N VAL A 15 -12.10 11.24 -13.73
CA VAL A 15 -10.86 11.13 -14.50
C VAL A 15 -9.76 10.53 -13.64
N LEU A 16 -9.59 10.99 -12.41
CA LEU A 16 -8.63 10.41 -11.47
C LEU A 16 -8.89 8.91 -11.26
N GLU A 17 -10.12 8.52 -10.93
CA GLU A 17 -10.49 7.12 -10.73
C GLU A 17 -10.31 6.28 -12.00
N SER A 18 -10.50 6.86 -13.18
CA SER A 18 -10.19 6.19 -14.46
C SER A 18 -8.71 5.84 -14.56
N TYR A 19 -7.81 6.78 -14.23
CA TYR A 19 -6.37 6.52 -14.18
C TYR A 19 -6.00 5.46 -13.15
N LEU A 20 -6.52 5.57 -11.92
CA LEU A 20 -6.22 4.63 -10.86
C LEU A 20 -6.73 3.22 -11.17
N SER A 21 -7.82 3.09 -11.95
CA SER A 21 -8.35 1.81 -12.39
C SER A 21 -7.48 1.09 -13.43
N ARG A 22 -6.50 1.77 -14.01
CA ARG A 22 -5.56 1.25 -15.01
C ARG A 22 -4.11 1.49 -14.57
N ALA A 23 -3.88 1.38 -13.25
CA ALA A 23 -2.61 1.68 -12.63
C ALA A 23 -1.76 0.43 -12.41
N VAL A 24 -0.48 0.55 -12.72
CA VAL A 24 0.56 -0.43 -12.41
C VAL A 24 1.69 0.22 -11.64
N THR A 25 2.41 -0.55 -10.82
CA THR A 25 3.67 -0.12 -10.23
C THR A 25 4.85 -0.71 -11.00
N ALA A 26 5.75 0.13 -11.48
CA ALA A 26 6.90 -0.26 -12.29
C ALA A 26 8.19 0.36 -11.73
N SER A 27 8.60 -0.10 -10.54
CA SER A 27 9.77 0.43 -9.84
C SER A 27 11.02 0.45 -10.72
N SER A 28 11.64 1.62 -10.80
CA SER A 28 12.87 1.85 -11.58
C SER A 28 12.76 1.40 -13.05
N LEU A 29 11.60 1.63 -13.67
CA LEU A 29 11.41 1.31 -15.09
C LEU A 29 12.42 2.03 -15.98
N TYR A 30 12.91 3.21 -15.56
CA TYR A 30 13.93 4.00 -16.25
C TYR A 30 15.31 3.27 -16.38
N GLU A 31 15.49 2.17 -15.66
CA GLU A 31 16.69 1.31 -15.69
C GLU A 31 16.42 -0.08 -16.29
N THR A 32 15.28 -0.28 -16.94
CA THR A 32 14.96 -1.59 -17.51
C THR A 32 15.81 -1.88 -18.76
N ASP A 33 16.21 -3.15 -18.91
CA ASP A 33 16.89 -3.65 -20.12
C ASP A 33 15.89 -4.14 -21.16
N THR A 34 14.59 -4.18 -20.84
CA THR A 34 13.51 -4.76 -21.66
C THR A 34 12.48 -3.73 -22.11
N LEU A 35 12.86 -2.46 -22.24
CA LEU A 35 11.94 -1.33 -22.46
C LEU A 35 10.97 -1.54 -23.64
N GLU A 36 11.43 -2.09 -24.76
CA GLU A 36 10.56 -2.33 -25.92
C GLU A 36 9.44 -3.33 -25.59
N ASP A 37 9.79 -4.41 -24.88
CA ASP A 37 8.81 -5.41 -24.47
C ASP A 37 7.91 -4.88 -23.33
N ASP A 38 8.45 -4.08 -22.43
CA ASP A 38 7.67 -3.40 -21.40
C ASP A 38 6.61 -2.46 -22.01
N LEU A 39 6.99 -1.65 -23.00
CA LEU A 39 6.07 -0.79 -23.75
C LEU A 39 5.02 -1.59 -24.53
N ARG A 40 5.40 -2.75 -25.09
CA ARG A 40 4.46 -3.67 -25.72
C ARG A 40 3.43 -4.18 -24.71
N ALA A 41 3.88 -4.63 -23.53
CA ALA A 41 3.01 -5.13 -22.47
C ALA A 41 2.07 -4.02 -21.93
N ILE A 42 2.61 -2.82 -21.68
CA ILE A 42 1.86 -1.64 -21.26
C ILE A 42 0.70 -1.36 -22.22
N ARG A 43 0.99 -1.28 -23.52
CA ARG A 43 -0.04 -1.03 -24.54
C ARG A 43 -1.06 -2.16 -24.63
N ARG A 44 -0.59 -3.42 -24.60
CA ARG A 44 -1.46 -4.60 -24.69
C ARG A 44 -2.47 -4.64 -23.56
N MET A 45 -2.08 -4.30 -22.36
CA MET A 45 -2.94 -4.30 -21.18
C MET A 45 -3.81 -3.03 -21.07
N GLY A 46 -3.47 -1.96 -21.78
CA GLY A 46 -4.17 -0.69 -21.67
C GLY A 46 -3.85 0.08 -20.38
N VAL A 47 -2.60 -0.01 -19.93
CA VAL A 47 -2.10 0.77 -18.78
C VAL A 47 -2.24 2.26 -19.05
N LYS A 48 -2.69 3.03 -18.07
CA LYS A 48 -2.82 4.49 -18.15
C LYS A 48 -2.10 5.24 -17.03
N PHE A 49 -1.69 4.53 -15.99
CA PHE A 49 -0.90 5.08 -14.89
C PHE A 49 0.25 4.13 -14.54
N ILE A 50 1.48 4.64 -14.57
CA ILE A 50 2.69 3.89 -14.24
C ILE A 50 3.30 4.50 -12.98
N GLY A 51 3.08 3.83 -11.85
CA GLY A 51 3.60 4.23 -10.56
C GLY A 51 5.08 3.90 -10.40
N ARG A 52 5.80 4.79 -9.72
CA ARG A 52 7.21 4.62 -9.32
C ARG A 52 8.18 4.36 -10.46
N ALA A 53 7.88 4.86 -11.66
CA ALA A 53 8.67 4.60 -12.87
C ALA A 53 10.10 5.12 -12.78
N SER A 54 10.34 6.20 -12.07
CA SER A 54 11.67 6.75 -11.78
C SER A 54 11.84 7.05 -10.31
N GLY A 55 13.08 6.97 -9.86
CA GLY A 55 13.48 7.15 -8.48
C GLY A 55 13.70 5.82 -7.78
N VAL A 56 14.73 5.80 -6.96
CA VAL A 56 15.06 4.69 -6.06
C VAL A 56 15.19 5.23 -4.65
N TRP A 57 14.90 4.38 -3.67
CA TRP A 57 14.90 4.79 -2.27
C TRP A 57 16.29 5.28 -1.82
N TYR A 58 17.36 4.59 -2.23
CA TYR A 58 18.75 5.02 -2.05
C TYR A 58 19.33 5.47 -3.39
N MET A 59 19.22 6.75 -3.71
CA MET A 59 19.83 7.26 -4.93
C MET A 59 21.29 7.61 -4.71
N LEU A 60 22.17 6.96 -5.45
CA LEU A 60 23.60 7.16 -5.46
C LEU A 60 24.12 7.69 -6.80
N GLU A 61 23.30 7.60 -7.84
CA GLU A 61 23.61 8.11 -9.17
C GLU A 61 23.63 9.64 -9.16
N ASP A 62 24.47 10.25 -9.99
CA ASP A 62 24.45 11.69 -10.17
C ASP A 62 23.14 12.15 -10.84
N ASP A 63 22.69 13.34 -10.47
CA ASP A 63 21.40 13.86 -10.89
C ASP A 63 21.26 14.03 -12.41
N GLU A 64 22.32 14.42 -13.10
CA GLU A 64 22.24 14.62 -14.56
C GLU A 64 22.01 13.30 -15.28
N THR A 65 22.72 12.25 -14.91
CA THR A 65 22.51 10.90 -15.43
C THR A 65 21.12 10.40 -15.10
N HIS A 66 20.68 10.55 -13.83
CA HIS A 66 19.37 10.12 -13.38
C HIS A 66 18.23 10.79 -14.15
N PHE A 67 18.27 12.14 -14.27
CA PHE A 67 17.21 12.86 -14.97
C PHE A 67 17.26 12.68 -16.49
N ALA A 68 18.43 12.44 -17.08
CA ALA A 68 18.53 12.07 -18.49
C ALA A 68 17.84 10.74 -18.78
N LYS A 69 18.07 9.70 -17.95
CA LYS A 69 17.37 8.41 -18.05
C LYS A 69 15.87 8.56 -17.82
N SER A 70 15.48 9.33 -16.79
CA SER A 70 14.07 9.57 -16.48
C SER A 70 13.33 10.27 -17.63
N LYS A 71 13.98 11.25 -18.26
CA LYS A 71 13.42 11.92 -19.45
C LYS A 71 13.31 10.98 -20.64
N ALA A 72 14.33 10.18 -20.91
CA ALA A 72 14.31 9.22 -22.01
C ALA A 72 13.15 8.21 -21.87
N LEU A 73 12.89 7.73 -20.63
CA LEU A 73 11.74 6.89 -20.35
C LEU A 73 10.43 7.63 -20.63
N ALA A 74 10.29 8.87 -20.12
CA ALA A 74 9.07 9.64 -20.32
C ALA A 74 8.78 9.89 -21.79
N ASP A 75 9.80 10.25 -22.58
CA ASP A 75 9.69 10.45 -24.01
C ASP A 75 9.24 9.16 -24.73
N ALA A 76 9.80 8.01 -24.36
CA ALA A 76 9.44 6.71 -24.95
C ALA A 76 7.99 6.29 -24.60
N VAL A 77 7.59 6.45 -23.33
CA VAL A 77 6.22 6.11 -22.89
C VAL A 77 5.19 7.03 -23.55
N HIS A 78 5.43 8.33 -23.58
CA HIS A 78 4.47 9.28 -24.17
C HIS A 78 4.43 9.21 -25.70
N ALA A 79 5.51 8.77 -26.35
CA ALA A 79 5.49 8.43 -27.77
C ALA A 79 4.63 7.17 -28.05
N ALA A 80 4.61 6.23 -27.11
CA ALA A 80 3.80 5.02 -27.22
C ALA A 80 2.31 5.27 -26.92
N ASP A 81 2.02 6.08 -25.89
CA ASP A 81 0.67 6.51 -25.52
C ASP A 81 0.74 7.83 -24.73
N PRO A 82 0.33 8.97 -25.34
CA PRO A 82 0.40 10.29 -24.70
C PRO A 82 -0.59 10.49 -23.55
N GLU A 83 -1.55 9.60 -23.34
CA GLU A 83 -2.49 9.68 -22.21
C GLU A 83 -1.88 9.14 -20.91
N ILE A 84 -0.83 8.32 -20.98
CA ILE A 84 -0.25 7.72 -19.78
C ILE A 84 0.30 8.78 -18.82
N ILE A 85 -0.05 8.65 -17.55
CA ILE A 85 0.59 9.35 -16.44
C ILE A 85 1.79 8.52 -15.97
N LEU A 86 2.95 9.15 -15.92
CA LEU A 86 4.15 8.62 -15.26
C LEU A 86 4.29 9.22 -13.88
N GLN A 87 4.60 8.38 -12.89
CA GLN A 87 4.90 8.78 -11.53
C GLN A 87 6.39 8.58 -11.23
N ALA A 88 7.02 9.60 -10.66
CA ALA A 88 8.35 9.51 -10.07
C ALA A 88 8.28 9.49 -8.54
N CYS A 89 9.37 9.10 -7.89
CA CYS A 89 9.45 9.07 -6.43
C CYS A 89 10.31 10.21 -5.88
N VAL A 90 9.74 10.92 -4.91
CA VAL A 90 10.47 11.81 -4.00
C VAL A 90 10.27 11.21 -2.62
N PHE A 91 11.16 10.30 -2.25
CA PHE A 91 11.01 9.49 -1.04
C PHE A 91 11.34 10.24 0.26
N GLU A 92 10.99 9.62 1.35
CA GLU A 92 11.32 10.03 2.73
C GLU A 92 12.78 9.82 3.11
N ILE A 93 13.68 9.83 2.13
CA ILE A 93 15.12 9.66 2.37
C ILE A 93 15.93 10.67 1.57
N VAL A 94 16.93 11.22 2.21
CA VAL A 94 17.98 12.05 1.58
C VAL A 94 19.34 11.40 1.79
N THR A 95 20.16 11.38 0.76
CA THR A 95 21.51 10.82 0.79
C THR A 95 22.56 11.90 0.70
N MET A 96 23.80 11.56 1.03
CA MET A 96 24.94 12.47 0.89
C MET A 96 25.16 12.96 -0.55
N GLN A 97 24.50 12.38 -1.54
CA GLN A 97 24.51 12.83 -2.93
C GLN A 97 24.08 14.31 -3.05
N MET A 98 23.22 14.79 -2.14
CA MET A 98 22.86 16.21 -2.06
C MET A 98 24.07 17.15 -2.04
N ASN A 99 25.16 16.77 -1.36
CA ASN A 99 26.34 17.60 -1.23
C ASN A 99 27.09 17.84 -2.56
N TYR A 100 26.76 17.06 -3.58
CA TYR A 100 27.35 17.16 -4.92
C TYR A 100 26.38 17.76 -5.95
N THR A 101 25.15 18.05 -5.56
CA THR A 101 24.12 18.62 -6.43
C THR A 101 24.06 20.12 -6.24
N LYS A 102 24.39 20.91 -7.29
CA LYS A 102 24.26 22.36 -7.28
C LYS A 102 22.81 22.79 -7.19
N ILE A 103 22.54 23.82 -6.40
CA ILE A 103 21.21 24.42 -6.30
C ILE A 103 21.02 25.37 -7.50
N PRO A 104 20.05 25.10 -8.38
CA PRO A 104 19.76 26.02 -9.49
C PRO A 104 19.19 27.35 -9.01
N ALA A 105 19.43 28.42 -9.76
CA ALA A 105 18.96 29.76 -9.43
C ALA A 105 17.46 29.84 -9.16
N TYR A 106 16.65 29.15 -9.98
CA TYR A 106 15.18 29.15 -9.83
C TYR A 106 14.69 28.57 -8.48
N VAL A 107 15.47 27.67 -7.85
CA VAL A 107 15.14 27.14 -6.53
C VAL A 107 15.32 28.22 -5.47
N PHE A 108 16.43 28.97 -5.50
CA PHE A 108 16.63 30.12 -4.60
C PHE A 108 15.51 31.16 -4.78
N GLU A 109 15.20 31.50 -6.03
CA GLU A 109 14.15 32.46 -6.38
C GLU A 109 12.77 32.02 -5.85
N ALA A 110 12.42 30.74 -6.00
CA ALA A 110 11.16 30.17 -5.49
C ALA A 110 11.03 30.28 -3.97
N PHE A 111 12.15 30.24 -3.24
CA PHE A 111 12.20 30.42 -1.80
C PHE A 111 12.48 31.85 -1.35
N GLY A 112 12.50 32.83 -2.29
CA GLY A 112 12.77 34.23 -2.00
C GLY A 112 14.17 34.50 -1.48
N LYS A 113 15.15 33.69 -1.90
CA LYS A 113 16.54 33.77 -1.46
C LYS A 113 17.45 34.39 -2.52
N PRO A 114 18.53 35.05 -2.10
CA PRO A 114 19.63 35.40 -2.99
C PRO A 114 20.20 34.13 -3.65
N VAL A 115 20.53 34.23 -4.93
CA VAL A 115 21.17 33.11 -5.64
C VAL A 115 22.63 32.98 -5.16
N GLU A 116 22.97 31.75 -4.75
CA GLU A 116 24.30 31.41 -4.27
C GLU A 116 24.93 30.33 -5.16
N ASP A 117 26.24 30.35 -5.35
CA ASP A 117 26.97 29.28 -6.04
C ASP A 117 27.39 28.19 -5.03
N ARG A 118 26.42 27.37 -4.62
CA ARG A 118 26.64 26.26 -3.69
C ARG A 118 25.85 25.01 -4.07
N CYS A 119 26.24 23.89 -3.51
CA CYS A 119 25.44 22.65 -3.51
C CYS A 119 24.45 22.65 -2.34
N PHE A 120 23.51 21.70 -2.40
CA PHE A 120 22.70 21.37 -1.24
C PHE A 120 23.57 20.86 -0.09
N ASN A 121 23.05 20.97 1.13
CA ASN A 121 23.73 20.49 2.33
C ASN A 121 22.91 19.40 3.01
N TRP A 122 23.39 18.17 2.93
CA TRP A 122 22.73 17.02 3.54
C TRP A 122 22.51 17.17 5.06
N ASN A 123 23.47 17.74 5.79
CA ASN A 123 23.34 17.95 7.23
C ASN A 123 22.24 18.95 7.59
N ASP A 124 21.96 19.91 6.71
CA ASP A 124 20.92 20.92 6.92
C ASP A 124 19.54 20.42 6.49
N ALA A 125 19.46 19.30 5.76
CA ALA A 125 18.21 18.74 5.27
C ALA A 125 17.67 17.58 6.13
N ARG A 126 18.54 16.86 6.83
CA ARG A 126 18.16 15.66 7.58
C ARG A 126 17.54 15.97 8.93
N MET A 127 16.68 15.08 9.40
CA MET A 127 16.15 15.06 10.77
C MET A 127 17.24 14.55 11.71
N LEU A 128 17.41 15.25 12.82
CA LEU A 128 18.35 14.84 13.87
C LEU A 128 17.57 14.31 15.06
N SER A 129 18.06 13.26 15.68
CA SER A 129 17.62 12.84 17.00
C SER A 129 18.00 13.88 18.06
N GLU A 130 17.42 13.78 19.25
CA GLU A 130 17.76 14.66 20.38
C GLU A 130 19.25 14.69 20.72
N ASN A 131 19.97 13.61 20.40
CA ASN A 131 21.42 13.47 20.62
C ASN A 131 22.26 13.98 19.43
N GLY A 132 21.63 14.50 18.36
CA GLY A 132 22.30 14.93 17.14
C GLY A 132 22.71 13.80 16.19
N ASP A 133 22.34 12.55 16.50
CA ASP A 133 22.55 11.40 15.64
C ASP A 133 21.52 11.34 14.50
N THR A 134 21.79 10.48 13.51
CA THR A 134 20.84 10.24 12.42
C THR A 134 19.54 9.62 12.93
N ALA A 135 18.40 10.10 12.47
CA ALA A 135 17.11 9.61 12.92
C ALA A 135 16.78 8.19 12.41
N TRP A 136 17.40 7.77 11.32
CA TRP A 136 16.94 6.53 10.67
C TRP A 136 18.00 5.47 10.38
N ASN A 137 19.25 5.75 10.24
CA ASN A 137 20.23 4.72 9.91
C ASN A 137 21.58 4.98 10.56
N SER A 138 21.63 4.69 11.83
CA SER A 138 22.85 4.66 12.62
C SER A 138 23.70 3.40 12.40
N ASN A 139 23.60 2.70 11.25
CA ASN A 139 24.47 1.58 11.02
C ASN A 139 25.87 2.08 10.65
N PRO A 140 26.83 2.07 11.60
CA PRO A 140 28.19 2.54 11.36
C PRO A 140 28.98 1.69 10.35
N ASP A 141 28.48 0.50 10.01
CA ASP A 141 29.13 -0.43 9.08
C ASP A 141 28.77 -0.17 7.61
N ARG A 142 27.93 0.82 7.31
CA ARG A 142 27.63 1.20 5.92
C ARG A 142 28.76 2.04 5.33
N GLU A 143 29.14 1.71 4.10
CA GLU A 143 30.11 2.49 3.35
C GLU A 143 29.74 3.99 3.31
N PRO A 144 30.70 4.89 3.52
CA PRO A 144 30.49 6.30 3.28
C PRO A 144 29.93 6.54 1.87
N GLY A 145 28.84 7.28 1.72
CA GLY A 145 28.14 7.46 0.45
C GLY A 145 26.90 6.60 0.28
N LYS A 146 26.74 5.51 1.04
CA LYS A 146 25.48 4.75 1.16
C LYS A 146 24.69 5.17 2.40
N ILE A 147 25.03 6.28 3.02
CA ILE A 147 24.34 6.81 4.18
C ILE A 147 23.18 7.66 3.67
N GLY A 148 21.97 7.24 3.99
CA GLY A 148 20.77 8.02 3.82
C GLY A 148 20.12 8.28 5.15
N ASP A 149 19.40 9.37 5.28
CA ASP A 149 18.67 9.72 6.48
C ASP A 149 17.32 10.32 6.13
N MET A 150 16.44 10.38 7.12
CA MET A 150 15.12 10.98 6.98
C MET A 150 15.26 12.50 6.83
N PRO A 151 14.66 13.11 5.81
CA PRO A 151 14.60 14.56 5.71
C PRO A 151 13.70 15.18 6.79
N ASP A 152 13.90 16.45 7.07
CA ASP A 152 13.06 17.24 7.98
C ASP A 152 12.47 18.44 7.22
N LEU A 153 11.20 18.37 6.85
CA LEU A 153 10.54 19.48 6.13
C LEU A 153 10.33 20.74 7.01
N ASN A 154 10.60 20.68 8.31
CA ASN A 154 10.70 21.87 9.11
C ASN A 154 11.94 22.72 8.71
N ARG A 155 12.95 22.09 8.11
CA ARG A 155 14.18 22.72 7.62
C ARG A 155 14.02 23.18 6.17
N GLU A 156 14.53 24.34 5.89
CA GLU A 156 14.40 24.96 4.56
C GLU A 156 15.17 24.18 3.48
N GLU A 157 16.36 23.69 3.81
CA GLU A 157 17.20 22.93 2.88
C GLU A 157 16.50 21.66 2.40
N ALA A 158 15.78 20.95 3.28
CA ALA A 158 14.96 19.81 2.90
C ALA A 158 13.83 20.21 1.95
N ARG A 159 13.14 21.33 2.23
CA ARG A 159 12.08 21.82 1.33
C ARG A 159 12.62 22.24 -0.03
N MET A 160 13.77 22.92 -0.07
CA MET A 160 14.44 23.27 -1.33
C MET A 160 14.81 22.02 -2.14
N TRP A 161 15.30 20.96 -1.48
CA TRP A 161 15.60 19.68 -2.11
C TRP A 161 14.35 19.00 -2.68
N PHE A 162 13.26 18.90 -1.90
CA PHE A 162 12.00 18.32 -2.37
C PHE A 162 11.44 19.10 -3.57
N TYR A 163 11.46 20.44 -3.49
CA TYR A 163 11.04 21.29 -4.60
C TYR A 163 11.89 21.06 -5.85
N TYR A 164 13.21 21.04 -5.69
CA TYR A 164 14.13 20.75 -6.78
C TYR A 164 13.86 19.40 -7.42
N ARG A 165 13.77 18.32 -6.64
CA ARG A 165 13.49 16.97 -7.17
C ARG A 165 12.16 16.92 -7.91
N ALA A 166 11.11 17.47 -7.31
CA ALA A 166 9.79 17.52 -7.90
C ALA A 166 9.75 18.26 -9.24
N THR A 167 10.33 19.44 -9.29
CA THR A 167 10.36 20.26 -10.52
C THR A 167 11.16 19.61 -11.63
N ARG A 168 12.30 18.98 -11.32
CA ARG A 168 13.09 18.23 -12.31
C ARG A 168 12.31 17.07 -12.93
N TYR A 169 11.52 16.31 -12.12
CA TYR A 169 10.65 15.25 -12.66
C TYR A 169 9.51 15.83 -13.52
N ILE A 170 8.92 16.95 -13.11
CA ILE A 170 7.89 17.64 -13.91
C ILE A 170 8.48 18.03 -15.28
N ASP A 171 9.68 18.60 -15.32
CA ASP A 171 10.39 18.97 -16.55
C ASP A 171 10.75 17.76 -17.43
N CYS A 172 10.93 16.59 -16.83
CA CYS A 172 11.09 15.33 -17.57
C CYS A 172 9.78 14.79 -18.16
N GLY A 173 8.62 15.36 -17.80
CA GLY A 173 7.31 14.96 -18.30
C GLY A 173 6.50 14.06 -17.35
N TYR A 174 6.90 13.93 -16.08
CA TYR A 174 6.14 13.21 -15.06
C TYR A 174 4.97 14.06 -14.55
N GLU A 175 3.81 13.44 -14.43
CA GLU A 175 2.56 14.10 -14.01
C GLU A 175 2.03 13.55 -12.68
N ALA A 176 2.82 12.71 -12.00
CA ALA A 176 2.56 12.27 -10.64
C ALA A 176 3.87 12.11 -9.85
N LEU A 177 3.82 12.36 -8.55
CA LEU A 177 4.94 12.23 -7.64
C LEU A 177 4.51 11.45 -6.40
N HIS A 178 5.23 10.36 -6.11
CA HIS A 178 5.09 9.60 -4.87
C HIS A 178 5.98 10.21 -3.78
N MET A 179 5.35 10.70 -2.72
CA MET A 179 6.02 11.46 -1.67
C MET A 179 6.47 10.59 -0.48
N GLY A 180 6.40 9.27 -0.62
CA GLY A 180 6.82 8.33 0.42
C GLY A 180 5.95 8.39 1.67
N GLN A 181 6.55 8.31 2.85
CA GLN A 181 5.87 8.33 4.16
C GLN A 181 5.89 9.73 4.76
N VAL A 182 4.97 10.58 4.35
CA VAL A 182 4.90 12.01 4.72
C VAL A 182 4.94 12.22 6.24
N HIS A 183 4.27 11.38 7.02
CA HIS A 183 4.22 11.53 8.49
C HIS A 183 5.58 11.41 9.17
N LEU A 184 6.58 10.78 8.53
CA LEU A 184 7.91 10.66 9.10
C LEU A 184 8.66 11.99 9.01
N TYR A 185 8.80 12.52 7.82
CA TYR A 185 9.62 13.72 7.58
C TYR A 185 8.90 15.05 7.87
N THR A 186 7.62 14.98 8.25
CA THR A 186 6.84 16.13 8.71
C THR A 186 6.66 16.18 10.23
N ALA A 187 7.27 15.26 10.98
CA ALA A 187 7.09 15.14 12.42
C ALA A 187 7.37 16.46 13.18
N GLU A 188 8.33 17.26 12.71
CA GLU A 188 8.68 18.55 13.28
C GLU A 188 7.91 19.74 12.65
N ASP A 189 7.19 19.54 11.56
CA ASP A 189 6.30 20.54 10.95
C ASP A 189 4.90 20.46 11.57
N LYS A 190 4.78 20.95 12.79
CA LYS A 190 3.52 20.90 13.54
C LYS A 190 2.39 21.59 12.79
N GLY A 191 1.34 20.82 12.50
CA GLY A 191 0.21 21.28 11.69
C GLY A 191 0.48 21.30 10.19
N MET A 192 1.58 20.74 9.74
CA MET A 192 1.94 20.54 8.31
C MET A 192 1.89 21.81 7.45
N LYS A 193 2.12 22.97 8.05
CA LYS A 193 1.99 24.26 7.35
C LYS A 193 3.04 24.41 6.26
N LYS A 194 4.30 24.10 6.58
CA LYS A 194 5.42 24.21 5.63
C LYS A 194 5.32 23.17 4.52
N THR A 195 4.83 21.99 4.87
CA THR A 195 4.54 20.92 3.91
C THR A 195 3.42 21.34 2.95
N TYR A 196 2.34 21.94 3.47
CA TYR A 196 1.25 22.48 2.66
C TYR A 196 1.74 23.55 1.67
N GLU A 197 2.55 24.48 2.16
CA GLU A 197 3.16 25.52 1.34
C GLU A 197 4.05 24.92 0.24
N LEU A 198 4.93 23.97 0.59
CA LEU A 198 5.80 23.27 -0.36
C LEU A 198 5.01 22.53 -1.45
N PHE A 199 3.97 21.77 -1.07
CA PHE A 199 3.15 21.05 -2.05
C PHE A 199 2.36 22.01 -2.93
N GLY A 200 1.96 23.18 -2.40
CA GLY A 200 1.41 24.28 -3.18
C GLY A 200 2.40 24.79 -4.22
N MET A 201 3.64 25.10 -3.82
CA MET A 201 4.70 25.57 -4.74
C MET A 201 4.98 24.54 -5.86
N ILE A 202 4.99 23.24 -5.55
CA ILE A 202 5.18 22.19 -6.55
C ILE A 202 4.01 22.18 -7.56
N ARG A 203 2.77 22.33 -7.10
CA ARG A 203 1.59 22.42 -7.97
C ARG A 203 1.57 23.70 -8.82
N ASP A 204 1.97 24.81 -8.25
CA ASP A 204 2.11 26.08 -8.98
C ASP A 204 3.17 26.02 -10.08
N TYR A 205 4.25 25.29 -9.83
CA TYR A 205 5.24 24.98 -10.86
C TYR A 205 4.63 24.09 -11.95
N ALA A 206 3.97 23.01 -11.58
CA ALA A 206 3.34 22.10 -12.53
C ALA A 206 2.28 22.79 -13.40
N ALA A 207 1.49 23.70 -12.84
CA ALA A 207 0.51 24.48 -13.58
C ALA A 207 1.11 25.31 -14.74
N LYS A 208 2.42 25.56 -14.71
CA LYS A 208 3.13 26.33 -15.74
C LYS A 208 4.00 25.46 -16.65
N HIS A 209 4.53 24.36 -16.13
CA HIS A 209 5.59 23.59 -16.76
C HIS A 209 5.22 22.14 -17.08
N ALA A 210 4.24 21.55 -16.36
CA ALA A 210 3.83 20.17 -16.63
C ALA A 210 3.14 20.06 -17.98
N ARG A 211 3.26 18.92 -18.60
CA ARG A 211 2.76 18.58 -19.94
C ARG A 211 1.26 18.86 -20.12
N ARG A 212 0.45 18.58 -19.09
CA ARG A 212 -0.99 18.85 -19.01
C ARG A 212 -1.35 19.74 -17.82
N HIS A 213 -0.45 20.66 -17.45
CA HIS A 213 -0.61 21.68 -16.42
C HIS A 213 -1.01 21.14 -15.02
N LYS A 214 -0.63 19.89 -14.73
CA LYS A 214 -0.96 19.22 -13.46
C LYS A 214 0.11 18.25 -13.04
N VAL A 215 0.32 18.17 -11.72
CA VAL A 215 1.00 17.07 -11.06
C VAL A 215 0.11 16.53 -9.93
N LEU A 216 -0.04 15.21 -9.87
CA LEU A 216 -0.71 14.50 -8.78
C LEU A 216 0.32 14.17 -7.71
N LEU A 217 -0.05 14.30 -6.45
CA LEU A 217 0.78 13.91 -5.31
C LEU A 217 0.08 12.80 -4.53
N ASP A 218 0.80 11.74 -4.22
CA ASP A 218 0.36 10.69 -3.32
C ASP A 218 1.45 10.32 -2.31
N ALA A 219 1.08 9.56 -1.31
CA ALA A 219 1.99 9.06 -0.29
C ALA A 219 1.45 7.81 0.40
N HIS A 220 2.33 7.05 1.04
CA HIS A 220 2.00 5.98 1.97
C HIS A 220 1.57 6.56 3.33
N THR A 221 0.57 7.38 3.35
CA THR A 221 0.14 8.08 4.56
C THR A 221 -1.33 8.47 4.45
N HIS A 222 -2.09 8.25 5.52
CA HIS A 222 -3.39 8.84 5.73
C HIS A 222 -3.28 10.10 6.58
N GLY A 223 -4.30 10.92 6.63
CA GLY A 223 -4.40 12.03 7.58
C GLY A 223 -3.59 13.27 7.21
N VAL A 224 -3.24 13.41 5.96
CA VAL A 224 -2.44 14.54 5.50
C VAL A 224 -3.36 15.68 5.04
N SER A 225 -3.85 16.46 6.01
CA SER A 225 -4.74 17.59 5.73
C SER A 225 -4.41 18.81 6.60
N VAL A 226 -4.71 19.98 6.09
CA VAL A 226 -4.60 21.27 6.79
C VAL A 226 -5.92 22.01 6.64
N ASN A 227 -6.61 22.27 7.76
CA ASN A 227 -7.91 22.95 7.79
C ASN A 227 -8.96 22.33 6.83
N GLY A 228 -9.02 20.99 6.76
CA GLY A 228 -9.95 20.25 5.90
C GLY A 228 -9.57 20.19 4.44
N LYS A 229 -8.43 20.77 4.05
CA LYS A 229 -7.84 20.66 2.71
C LYS A 229 -6.81 19.55 2.71
N LEU A 230 -7.00 18.58 1.83
CA LEU A 230 -6.07 17.47 1.66
C LEU A 230 -4.79 17.93 0.96
N LEU A 231 -3.65 17.41 1.39
CA LEU A 231 -2.37 17.67 0.75
C LEU A 231 -2.12 16.75 -0.44
N LEU A 232 -2.76 15.58 -0.45
CA LEU A 232 -2.59 14.54 -1.46
C LEU A 232 -3.82 14.46 -2.36
N ASP A 233 -3.59 14.13 -3.62
CA ASP A 233 -4.65 13.96 -4.62
C ASP A 233 -5.35 12.61 -4.46
N TYR A 234 -4.61 11.60 -4.08
CA TYR A 234 -5.06 10.24 -3.71
C TYR A 234 -4.02 9.63 -2.74
N HIS A 235 -4.32 8.46 -2.18
CA HIS A 235 -3.39 7.75 -1.31
C HIS A 235 -2.89 6.46 -1.97
N ALA A 236 -1.72 5.97 -1.56
CA ALA A 236 -1.22 4.65 -1.93
C ALA A 236 -0.81 3.92 -0.65
N MET A 237 -1.30 2.70 -0.46
CA MET A 237 -1.06 1.93 0.75
C MET A 237 -0.70 0.49 0.39
N PRO A 238 0.28 -0.10 1.06
CA PRO A 238 0.49 -1.53 0.97
C PRO A 238 -0.64 -2.28 1.66
N PHE A 239 -0.85 -3.53 1.28
CA PHE A 239 -1.69 -4.43 2.04
C PHE A 239 -1.05 -4.78 3.38
N THR A 240 -1.82 -4.81 4.45
CA THR A 240 -1.28 -4.92 5.81
C THR A 240 -1.17 -6.34 6.33
N ARG A 241 -1.53 -7.37 5.54
CA ARG A 241 -1.39 -8.76 5.94
C ARG A 241 -0.36 -9.53 5.15
N ALA A 242 0.32 -10.41 5.88
CA ALA A 242 1.06 -11.49 5.27
C ALA A 242 0.10 -12.35 4.44
N PRO A 243 0.33 -12.48 3.13
CA PRO A 243 -0.47 -13.35 2.29
C PRO A 243 -0.48 -14.80 2.77
N LEU A 244 0.56 -15.20 3.49
CA LEU A 244 0.83 -16.55 3.97
C LEU A 244 -0.06 -17.03 5.11
N GLU A 245 -0.67 -16.13 5.87
CA GLU A 245 -1.52 -16.50 7.00
C GLU A 245 -2.73 -17.39 6.62
N HIS A 246 -3.01 -17.46 5.33
CA HIS A 246 -4.16 -18.17 4.80
C HIS A 246 -3.81 -19.19 3.73
N TYR A 247 -2.53 -19.40 3.47
CA TYR A 247 -2.08 -20.29 2.41
C TYR A 247 -2.47 -21.75 2.64
N GLU A 248 -2.35 -22.26 3.88
CA GLU A 248 -2.71 -23.62 4.24
C GLU A 248 -4.20 -23.91 4.02
N GLY A 249 -5.05 -22.91 4.15
CA GLY A 249 -6.48 -23.00 3.88
C GLY A 249 -6.88 -22.61 2.45
N GLN A 250 -5.94 -22.34 1.56
CA GLN A 250 -6.17 -21.77 0.22
C GLN A 250 -6.96 -20.45 0.25
N ARG A 251 -6.86 -19.72 1.33
CA ARG A 251 -7.58 -18.48 1.54
C ARG A 251 -6.57 -17.34 1.64
N LEU A 252 -6.47 -16.60 0.58
CA LEU A 252 -5.67 -15.40 0.54
C LEU A 252 -6.55 -14.25 1.03
N VAL A 253 -6.47 -13.93 2.29
CA VAL A 253 -7.23 -12.82 2.86
C VAL A 253 -6.35 -11.61 2.98
N LEU A 254 -6.79 -10.54 2.37
CA LEU A 254 -6.22 -9.23 2.55
C LEU A 254 -6.98 -8.51 3.67
N VAL A 255 -6.26 -7.88 4.57
CA VAL A 255 -6.90 -7.08 5.62
C VAL A 255 -7.60 -5.91 4.95
N ARG A 256 -8.79 -5.65 5.44
CA ARG A 256 -9.48 -4.42 5.12
C ARG A 256 -8.65 -3.25 5.64
N GLU A 257 -8.10 -2.49 4.72
CA GLU A 257 -7.47 -1.23 5.05
C GLU A 257 -8.52 -0.22 5.51
N GLY A 258 -8.08 0.67 6.38
CA GLY A 258 -8.90 1.78 6.82
C GLY A 258 -9.38 2.62 5.64
N PHE A 259 -10.41 3.39 5.86
CA PHE A 259 -10.90 4.33 4.86
C PHE A 259 -9.85 5.41 4.62
N SER A 260 -9.67 5.76 3.37
CA SER A 260 -8.96 6.97 3.04
C SER A 260 -9.75 8.19 3.52
N GLU A 261 -9.07 9.21 4.00
CA GLU A 261 -9.73 10.38 4.54
C GLU A 261 -10.53 11.15 3.50
N GLY A 262 -11.58 11.82 3.98
CA GLY A 262 -12.34 12.80 3.23
C GLY A 262 -11.81 14.22 3.41
N GLY A 263 -12.17 15.09 2.48
CA GLY A 263 -11.80 16.50 2.52
C GLY A 263 -11.90 17.19 1.16
N GLU A 264 -11.45 18.43 1.13
CA GLU A 264 -11.29 19.19 -0.11
C GLU A 264 -10.01 18.70 -0.83
N ASN A 265 -10.21 18.11 -1.99
CA ASN A 265 -9.11 17.60 -2.82
C ASN A 265 -8.36 18.76 -3.50
N PRO A 266 -7.03 18.65 -3.72
CA PRO A 266 -6.26 19.68 -4.45
C PRO A 266 -6.76 19.97 -5.88
N ASN A 267 -7.60 19.12 -6.43
CA ASN A 267 -8.27 19.36 -7.71
C ASN A 267 -9.57 20.19 -7.59
N GLY A 268 -9.96 20.63 -6.39
CA GLY A 268 -11.08 21.53 -6.15
C GLY A 268 -12.44 20.86 -5.94
N TRP A 269 -12.50 19.52 -5.82
CA TRP A 269 -13.71 18.79 -5.46
C TRP A 269 -13.62 18.24 -4.02
N TYR A 270 -14.77 18.01 -3.42
CA TYR A 270 -14.85 17.40 -2.09
C TYR A 270 -15.25 15.94 -2.20
N GLY A 271 -14.71 15.10 -1.33
CA GLY A 271 -15.11 13.71 -1.17
C GLY A 271 -15.10 13.28 0.28
N GLU A 272 -16.06 12.45 0.67
CA GLU A 272 -16.09 11.84 2.02
C GLU A 272 -14.96 10.83 2.21
N GLN A 273 -14.53 10.23 1.11
CA GLN A 273 -13.35 9.37 1.03
C GLN A 273 -12.60 9.68 -0.27
N MET A 274 -11.27 9.69 -0.20
CA MET A 274 -10.43 9.81 -1.38
C MET A 274 -10.26 8.46 -2.07
N PRO A 275 -10.11 8.43 -3.39
CA PRO A 275 -9.63 7.24 -4.07
C PRO A 275 -8.21 6.91 -3.61
N TYR A 276 -7.88 5.63 -3.55
CA TYR A 276 -6.56 5.19 -3.14
C TYR A 276 -6.12 3.90 -3.84
N LEU A 277 -4.82 3.73 -3.93
CA LEU A 277 -4.18 2.55 -4.47
C LEU A 277 -3.78 1.60 -3.35
N MET A 278 -3.95 0.30 -3.59
CA MET A 278 -3.47 -0.78 -2.73
C MET A 278 -2.43 -1.60 -3.50
N GLU A 279 -1.29 -1.89 -2.88
CA GLU A 279 -0.18 -2.54 -3.59
C GLU A 279 0.47 -3.68 -2.79
N TYR A 280 1.15 -4.57 -3.51
CA TYR A 280 2.14 -5.46 -2.92
C TYR A 280 3.44 -4.69 -2.75
N ASP A 281 3.83 -4.49 -1.51
CA ASP A 281 5.04 -3.74 -1.19
C ASP A 281 6.20 -4.66 -0.79
N ASN A 282 7.40 -4.12 -0.80
CA ASN A 282 8.64 -4.78 -0.46
C ASN A 282 9.22 -4.25 0.85
N TRP A 283 8.41 -4.16 1.87
CA TRP A 283 8.85 -3.69 3.17
C TRP A 283 9.91 -4.61 3.77
N GLY A 284 11.17 -4.35 3.42
CA GLY A 284 12.35 -4.93 4.06
C GLY A 284 12.36 -6.44 4.25
N GLY A 285 11.82 -7.23 3.36
CA GLY A 285 11.66 -8.69 3.24
C GLY A 285 12.13 -9.62 4.35
N LYS A 286 13.26 -9.34 4.95
CA LYS A 286 13.78 -9.98 6.16
C LYS A 286 13.58 -9.10 7.39
N MET A 287 12.44 -8.47 7.49
CA MET A 287 12.12 -7.84 8.76
C MET A 287 12.21 -8.91 9.83
N PHE A 288 13.06 -8.69 10.81
CA PHE A 288 13.24 -9.58 11.96
C PHE A 288 14.14 -10.80 11.75
N GLY A 289 14.83 -10.91 10.61
CA GLY A 289 15.77 -12.03 10.37
C GLY A 289 15.12 -13.34 9.99
N GLU A 290 13.81 -13.37 9.69
CA GLU A 290 13.18 -14.59 9.18
C GLU A 290 13.67 -14.84 7.76
N ALA A 291 14.20 -16.04 7.54
CA ALA A 291 14.72 -16.47 6.25
C ALA A 291 13.68 -17.24 5.44
N THR A 292 12.65 -17.76 6.10
CA THR A 292 11.61 -18.60 5.50
C THR A 292 10.21 -18.13 5.91
N VAL A 293 9.23 -18.61 5.17
CA VAL A 293 7.80 -18.43 5.44
C VAL A 293 7.42 -19.00 6.81
N GLU A 294 7.92 -20.18 7.10
CA GLU A 294 7.67 -20.90 8.35
C GLU A 294 8.21 -20.11 9.53
N GLU A 295 9.38 -19.51 9.39
CA GLU A 295 9.94 -18.62 10.42
C GLU A 295 9.10 -17.36 10.62
N ALA A 296 8.62 -16.73 9.54
CA ALA A 296 7.74 -15.57 9.60
C ALA A 296 6.42 -15.91 10.30
N ILE A 297 5.83 -17.07 9.99
CA ILE A 297 4.62 -17.57 10.67
C ILE A 297 4.90 -17.87 12.16
N ALA A 298 5.99 -18.57 12.46
CA ALA A 298 6.35 -18.95 13.82
C ALA A 298 6.64 -17.74 14.72
N ASN A 299 7.14 -16.65 14.13
CA ASN A 299 7.47 -15.43 14.85
C ASN A 299 6.36 -14.39 14.84
N ARG A 300 5.24 -14.68 14.19
CA ARG A 300 4.06 -13.81 14.14
C ARG A 300 3.63 -13.40 15.56
N GLY A 301 3.42 -12.10 15.76
CA GLY A 301 3.01 -11.55 17.05
C GLY A 301 4.11 -11.43 18.11
N ARG A 302 5.33 -11.93 17.86
CA ARG A 302 6.44 -11.80 18.81
C ARG A 302 7.19 -10.47 18.68
N HIS A 303 7.03 -9.78 17.58
CA HIS A 303 7.75 -8.55 17.32
C HIS A 303 6.96 -7.33 17.78
N GLN A 304 7.47 -6.66 18.80
CA GLN A 304 6.88 -5.43 19.34
C GLN A 304 6.91 -4.24 18.35
N VAL A 305 7.58 -4.41 17.25
CA VAL A 305 7.72 -3.39 16.20
C VAL A 305 6.41 -3.17 15.47
N ALA A 306 5.43 -4.02 15.65
CA ALA A 306 4.07 -3.88 15.14
C ALA A 306 3.39 -2.54 15.43
N ARG A 307 3.94 -1.70 16.30
CA ARG A 307 3.43 -0.34 16.53
C ARG A 307 3.46 0.55 15.29
N TRP A 308 4.36 0.24 14.36
CA TRP A 308 4.64 1.05 13.17
C TRP A 308 4.35 0.31 11.88
N GLN A 309 3.98 -0.98 11.96
CA GLN A 309 3.97 -1.87 10.83
C GLN A 309 2.57 -2.26 10.44
N TRP A 310 2.04 -1.40 9.67
CA TRP A 310 0.91 -1.66 8.83
C TRP A 310 1.23 -2.77 7.80
N TRP A 311 2.51 -2.94 7.48
CA TRP A 311 3.05 -3.82 6.46
C TRP A 311 4.21 -4.64 7.04
N GLY A 312 3.97 -5.69 7.68
CA GLY A 312 5.00 -6.51 8.33
C GLY A 312 5.70 -7.52 7.42
N PHE A 313 5.46 -7.52 6.08
CA PHE A 313 5.93 -8.58 5.20
C PHE A 313 6.33 -8.05 3.83
N ASP A 314 7.33 -8.68 3.21
CA ASP A 314 7.64 -8.52 1.80
C ASP A 314 6.61 -9.26 0.95
N GLN A 315 5.51 -8.60 0.67
CA GLN A 315 4.41 -9.19 -0.08
C GLN A 315 4.82 -9.50 -1.52
N ILE A 316 5.57 -8.61 -2.15
CA ILE A 316 6.01 -8.83 -3.53
C ILE A 316 7.05 -9.95 -3.62
N GLY A 317 7.95 -10.06 -2.63
CA GLY A 317 8.91 -11.15 -2.54
C GLY A 317 8.21 -12.50 -2.37
N TRP A 318 7.26 -12.59 -1.44
CA TRP A 318 6.44 -13.79 -1.29
C TRP A 318 5.72 -14.14 -2.58
N PHE A 319 5.04 -13.17 -3.21
CA PHE A 319 4.29 -13.35 -4.44
C PHE A 319 5.17 -13.87 -5.59
N ALA A 320 6.34 -13.26 -5.78
CA ALA A 320 7.27 -13.65 -6.82
C ALA A 320 7.80 -15.10 -6.66
N ASN A 321 7.87 -15.58 -5.42
CA ASN A 321 8.32 -16.95 -5.12
C ASN A 321 7.21 -18.02 -5.26
N GLN A 322 5.98 -17.65 -5.59
CA GLN A 322 4.90 -18.60 -5.84
C GLN A 322 4.96 -19.19 -7.24
N THR A 323 4.25 -20.31 -7.45
CA THR A 323 4.05 -20.85 -8.80
C THR A 323 3.24 -19.87 -9.66
N GLU A 324 3.34 -19.99 -10.98
CA GLU A 324 2.56 -19.16 -11.91
C GLU A 324 1.05 -19.27 -11.66
N GLU A 325 0.56 -20.46 -11.41
CA GLU A 325 -0.86 -20.69 -11.07
C GLU A 325 -1.29 -19.94 -9.82
N VAL A 326 -0.51 -20.02 -8.75
CA VAL A 326 -0.78 -19.30 -7.49
C VAL A 326 -0.71 -17.79 -7.69
N ARG A 327 0.28 -17.29 -8.44
CA ARG A 327 0.39 -15.87 -8.75
C ARG A 327 -0.83 -15.36 -9.53
N ASN A 328 -1.25 -16.11 -10.56
CA ASN A 328 -2.40 -15.75 -11.37
C ASN A 328 -3.67 -15.68 -10.51
N HIS A 329 -3.91 -16.72 -9.71
CA HIS A 329 -5.03 -16.75 -8.79
C HIS A 329 -4.98 -15.60 -7.77
N PHE A 330 -3.80 -15.29 -7.23
CA PHE A 330 -3.65 -14.25 -6.23
C PHE A 330 -3.87 -12.84 -6.79
N ILE A 331 -3.45 -12.56 -8.02
CA ILE A 331 -3.75 -11.30 -8.71
C ILE A 331 -5.27 -11.12 -8.87
N GLU A 332 -5.96 -12.14 -9.40
CA GLU A 332 -7.41 -12.10 -9.59
C GLU A 332 -8.14 -11.90 -8.26
N TYR A 333 -7.75 -12.67 -7.24
CA TYR A 333 -8.31 -12.56 -5.90
C TYR A 333 -8.13 -11.16 -5.34
N THR A 334 -6.91 -10.64 -5.35
CA THR A 334 -6.58 -9.31 -4.82
C THR A 334 -7.37 -8.21 -5.53
N TYR A 335 -7.40 -8.26 -6.87
CA TYR A 335 -8.11 -7.28 -7.68
C TYR A 335 -9.61 -7.23 -7.34
N ARG A 336 -10.25 -8.40 -7.29
CA ARG A 336 -11.68 -8.51 -6.98
C ARG A 336 -11.98 -8.13 -5.54
N TRP A 337 -11.18 -8.65 -4.62
CA TRP A 337 -11.32 -8.35 -3.19
C TRP A 337 -11.24 -6.83 -2.95
N THR A 338 -10.28 -6.15 -3.57
CA THR A 338 -10.12 -4.70 -3.42
C THR A 338 -11.38 -3.96 -3.86
N GLN A 339 -11.91 -4.29 -5.02
CA GLN A 339 -13.11 -3.62 -5.56
C GLN A 339 -14.37 -3.89 -4.77
N ILE A 340 -14.55 -5.12 -4.28
CA ILE A 340 -15.73 -5.52 -3.52
C ILE A 340 -15.75 -4.86 -2.15
N ASN A 341 -14.60 -4.81 -1.48
CA ASN A 341 -14.53 -4.31 -0.11
C ASN A 341 -14.50 -2.79 -0.01
N ASN A 342 -14.01 -2.09 -1.02
CA ASN A 342 -14.04 -0.63 -1.04
C ASN A 342 -14.13 -0.09 -2.46
N PRO A 343 -15.21 0.58 -2.84
CA PRO A 343 -15.38 1.14 -4.19
C PRO A 343 -14.41 2.28 -4.51
N HIS A 344 -13.72 2.83 -3.51
CA HIS A 344 -12.72 3.90 -3.68
C HIS A 344 -11.28 3.35 -3.74
N ALA A 345 -11.11 2.04 -3.50
CA ALA A 345 -9.83 1.38 -3.59
C ALA A 345 -9.59 0.80 -4.98
N PHE A 346 -8.35 0.90 -5.44
CA PHE A 346 -7.89 0.34 -6.70
C PHE A 346 -6.63 -0.48 -6.44
N PHE A 347 -6.54 -1.64 -7.07
CA PHE A 347 -5.35 -2.45 -6.99
C PHE A 347 -4.27 -1.90 -7.93
N LEU A 348 -3.18 -1.38 -7.37
CA LEU A 348 -1.97 -1.01 -8.10
C LEU A 348 -1.23 -2.29 -8.48
N MET A 349 -1.51 -2.80 -9.68
CA MET A 349 -0.98 -4.09 -10.11
C MET A 349 0.54 -4.08 -10.24
N PRO A 350 1.24 -5.13 -9.78
CA PRO A 350 2.69 -5.19 -9.93
C PRO A 350 3.07 -5.42 -11.38
N PHE A 351 3.76 -4.45 -11.98
CA PHE A 351 4.32 -4.58 -13.32
C PHE A 351 5.81 -4.94 -13.27
N ARG A 352 6.59 -4.12 -12.58
CA ARG A 352 8.00 -4.36 -12.31
C ARG A 352 8.30 -3.92 -10.88
N ARG A 353 8.72 -4.83 -10.04
CA ARG A 353 8.97 -4.54 -8.62
C ARG A 353 10.30 -5.12 -8.19
N MET A 354 11.10 -4.31 -7.50
CA MET A 354 12.34 -4.79 -6.88
C MET A 354 12.00 -5.78 -5.76
N LEU A 355 12.74 -6.88 -5.74
CA LEU A 355 12.69 -7.91 -4.72
C LEU A 355 13.83 -7.64 -3.74
N SER A 356 13.53 -7.12 -2.55
CA SER A 356 14.54 -6.62 -1.61
C SER A 356 15.49 -7.72 -1.18
N ASP A 357 14.97 -8.70 -0.43
CA ASP A 357 15.75 -9.82 0.09
C ASP A 357 15.26 -11.18 -0.42
N ALA A 358 14.06 -11.23 -0.98
CA ALA A 358 13.55 -12.43 -1.62
C ALA A 358 14.30 -12.64 -2.94
N ARG A 359 14.83 -13.82 -3.11
CA ARG A 359 15.55 -14.21 -4.32
C ARG A 359 14.75 -15.26 -5.02
N VAL A 360 14.24 -14.93 -6.19
CA VAL A 360 13.58 -15.90 -7.05
C VAL A 360 14.64 -16.54 -7.93
N GLU A 361 14.85 -17.83 -7.74
CA GLU A 361 15.68 -18.62 -8.62
C GLU A 361 14.87 -18.93 -9.89
N MET A 362 15.40 -18.53 -11.02
CA MET A 362 14.78 -18.76 -12.32
C MET A 362 15.81 -19.32 -13.29
N VAL A 363 15.34 -20.16 -14.20
CA VAL A 363 16.15 -20.62 -15.31
C VAL A 363 16.45 -19.44 -16.23
N ARG A 364 17.73 -19.15 -16.41
CA ARG A 364 18.22 -18.14 -17.34
C ARG A 364 18.63 -18.78 -18.65
N GLY A 365 18.20 -18.13 -19.73
CA GLY A 365 18.64 -18.47 -21.07
C GLY A 365 18.29 -19.86 -21.56
N ASP A 366 18.74 -20.18 -22.78
CA ASP A 366 18.48 -21.45 -23.46
C ASP A 366 19.32 -22.62 -22.91
N ASN A 367 20.34 -22.33 -22.10
CA ASN A 367 21.26 -23.32 -21.55
C ASN A 367 20.80 -23.89 -20.17
N GLY A 368 19.66 -23.43 -19.63
CA GLY A 368 19.12 -23.92 -18.38
C GLY A 368 19.88 -23.47 -17.12
N GLU A 369 20.78 -22.50 -17.22
CA GLU A 369 21.45 -21.94 -16.04
C GLU A 369 20.45 -21.25 -15.10
N MET A 370 20.55 -21.61 -13.83
CA MET A 370 19.77 -20.96 -12.77
C MET A 370 20.37 -19.58 -12.46
N GLY A 371 19.53 -18.58 -12.35
CA GLY A 371 19.93 -17.24 -11.99
C GLY A 371 19.03 -16.64 -10.92
N VAL A 372 19.54 -15.65 -10.21
CA VAL A 372 18.76 -14.89 -9.24
C VAL A 372 18.15 -13.69 -9.93
N ASN A 373 16.82 -13.56 -9.85
CA ASN A 373 16.11 -12.39 -10.32
C ASN A 373 15.89 -11.40 -9.17
N HIS A 374 16.34 -10.17 -9.37
CA HIS A 374 16.15 -9.09 -8.40
C HIS A 374 14.88 -8.28 -8.64
N TYR A 375 14.15 -8.60 -9.70
CA TYR A 375 12.89 -7.93 -10.05
C TYR A 375 11.82 -8.95 -10.41
N TYR A 376 10.63 -8.71 -9.93
CA TYR A 376 9.42 -9.24 -10.53
C TYR A 376 9.13 -8.44 -11.80
N GLN A 377 8.82 -9.10 -12.90
CA GLN A 377 8.41 -8.49 -14.17
C GLN A 377 7.19 -9.24 -14.71
N ILE A 378 6.12 -8.52 -14.97
CA ILE A 378 4.85 -9.11 -15.44
C ILE A 378 4.94 -9.78 -16.80
N ASN A 379 5.85 -9.31 -17.64
CA ASN A 379 5.99 -9.68 -19.05
C ASN A 379 5.85 -11.18 -19.28
N ASN A 380 5.25 -11.55 -20.38
CA ASN A 380 5.26 -12.94 -20.81
C ASN A 380 6.70 -13.38 -21.11
N LYS A 381 7.09 -14.53 -20.57
CA LYS A 381 8.42 -15.07 -20.78
C LYS A 381 8.68 -15.28 -22.26
N SER A 382 9.73 -14.65 -22.77
CA SER A 382 10.08 -14.64 -24.20
C SER A 382 11.58 -14.39 -24.38
N ALA A 383 12.05 -14.43 -25.62
CA ALA A 383 13.43 -14.04 -25.92
C ALA A 383 13.69 -12.55 -25.62
N ALA A 384 12.68 -11.67 -25.71
CA ALA A 384 12.77 -10.25 -25.38
C ALA A 384 12.73 -10.00 -23.86
N CYS A 385 12.06 -10.86 -23.09
CA CYS A 385 12.00 -10.81 -21.63
C CYS A 385 12.15 -12.21 -21.04
N PRO A 386 13.38 -12.76 -20.96
CA PRO A 386 13.60 -14.13 -20.51
C PRO A 386 13.22 -14.36 -19.04
N MET A 387 13.24 -13.29 -18.24
CA MET A 387 12.95 -13.30 -16.81
C MET A 387 11.49 -12.94 -16.50
N GLY A 388 10.62 -12.84 -17.51
CA GLY A 388 9.21 -12.54 -17.34
C GLY A 388 8.46 -13.61 -16.55
N PHE A 389 7.48 -13.18 -15.78
CA PHE A 389 6.66 -14.02 -14.90
C PHE A 389 5.35 -14.49 -15.54
N SER A 390 5.04 -14.04 -16.75
CA SER A 390 3.88 -14.45 -17.55
C SER A 390 2.51 -14.13 -16.92
N GLN A 391 2.33 -12.94 -16.38
CA GLN A 391 1.06 -12.49 -15.79
C GLN A 391 0.30 -11.45 -16.64
N GLU A 392 0.73 -11.10 -17.83
CA GLU A 392 0.04 -10.11 -18.67
C GLU A 392 -1.42 -10.45 -18.92
N ASP A 393 -1.72 -11.73 -19.19
CA ASP A 393 -3.06 -12.18 -19.55
C ASP A 393 -4.04 -12.09 -18.39
N VAL A 394 -3.61 -12.46 -17.19
CA VAL A 394 -4.46 -12.39 -16.00
C VAL A 394 -4.78 -10.95 -15.63
N MET A 395 -3.80 -10.04 -15.74
CA MET A 395 -4.06 -8.62 -15.47
C MET A 395 -4.99 -8.00 -16.50
N ALA A 396 -4.79 -8.28 -17.78
CA ALA A 396 -5.68 -7.81 -18.84
C ALA A 396 -7.11 -8.33 -18.64
N ALA A 397 -7.27 -9.58 -18.24
CA ALA A 397 -8.57 -10.18 -17.92
C ALA A 397 -9.23 -9.51 -16.71
N CYS A 398 -8.48 -9.23 -15.64
CA CYS A 398 -8.98 -8.51 -14.47
C CYS A 398 -9.57 -7.15 -14.86
N TRP A 399 -8.86 -6.38 -15.69
CA TRP A 399 -9.35 -5.07 -16.12
C TRP A 399 -10.53 -5.14 -17.08
N ALA A 400 -10.58 -6.14 -17.96
CA ALA A 400 -11.72 -6.36 -18.83
C ALA A 400 -13.00 -6.72 -18.02
N ASP A 401 -12.84 -7.44 -16.92
CA ASP A 401 -13.95 -7.79 -16.02
C ASP A 401 -14.29 -6.68 -15.01
N GLY A 402 -13.32 -5.79 -14.70
CA GLY A 402 -13.44 -4.80 -13.65
C GLY A 402 -14.56 -3.80 -13.83
N ASP A 403 -14.85 -3.42 -15.06
CA ASP A 403 -15.95 -2.51 -15.36
C ASP A 403 -17.30 -3.14 -15.02
N ARG A 404 -17.43 -4.47 -15.21
CA ARG A 404 -18.64 -5.21 -14.84
C ARG A 404 -18.83 -5.36 -13.32
N LEU A 405 -17.73 -5.45 -12.57
CA LEU A 405 -17.76 -5.51 -11.10
C LEU A 405 -18.18 -4.17 -10.48
N ARG A 406 -17.88 -3.04 -11.14
CA ARG A 406 -18.24 -1.71 -10.67
C ARG A 406 -19.65 -1.29 -11.05
N GLU A 407 -20.20 -1.80 -12.16
CA GLU A 407 -21.55 -1.50 -12.62
C GLU A 407 -22.65 -2.24 -11.85
N GLY A 408 -22.31 -3.33 -11.20
CA GLY A 408 -23.24 -4.08 -10.36
C GLY A 408 -22.46 -4.86 -9.34
N TYR A 409 -22.53 -4.47 -8.10
CA TYR A 409 -21.91 -5.15 -6.97
C TYR A 409 -21.76 -6.64 -7.20
N ALA A 410 -20.54 -7.06 -7.28
CA ALA A 410 -19.96 -8.35 -7.59
C ALA A 410 -20.97 -9.44 -7.94
N ASN A 411 -21.00 -9.86 -9.19
CA ASN A 411 -21.74 -11.08 -9.52
C ASN A 411 -21.22 -12.21 -8.61
N PRO A 412 -22.07 -12.76 -7.73
CA PRO A 412 -21.73 -13.83 -6.80
C PRO A 412 -21.04 -15.02 -7.46
N GLU A 413 -21.43 -15.34 -8.69
CA GLU A 413 -20.83 -16.44 -9.46
C GLU A 413 -19.35 -16.20 -9.75
N HIS A 414 -18.92 -14.95 -9.86
CA HIS A 414 -17.51 -14.62 -10.07
C HIS A 414 -16.65 -14.88 -8.82
N LEU A 415 -17.19 -14.64 -7.64
CA LEU A 415 -16.49 -14.95 -6.38
C LEU A 415 -16.32 -16.44 -6.16
N ILE A 416 -17.35 -17.23 -6.49
CA ILE A 416 -17.34 -18.69 -6.41
C ILE A 416 -16.33 -19.29 -7.41
N ARG A 417 -16.21 -18.70 -8.59
CA ARG A 417 -15.32 -19.16 -9.67
C ARG A 417 -13.85 -19.19 -9.30
N TYR A 418 -13.42 -18.34 -8.38
CA TYR A 418 -12.01 -18.22 -7.97
C TYR A 418 -11.66 -19.01 -6.70
N GLY A 419 -12.46 -19.99 -6.35
CA GLY A 419 -12.19 -20.88 -5.22
C GLY A 419 -12.35 -20.24 -3.83
N CYS A 420 -12.68 -18.96 -3.80
CA CYS A 420 -13.03 -18.27 -2.57
C CYS A 420 -14.46 -18.66 -2.21
N ARG A 421 -14.61 -19.68 -1.40
CA ARG A 421 -15.90 -20.01 -0.78
C ARG A 421 -16.26 -18.95 0.25
N GLU A 422 -16.45 -17.73 -0.20
CA GLU A 422 -16.77 -16.65 0.69
C GLU A 422 -18.23 -16.34 0.58
N GLU A 423 -18.88 -16.35 1.73
CA GLU A 423 -20.23 -15.83 1.84
C GLU A 423 -20.17 -14.33 1.59
N TYR A 424 -21.16 -13.81 0.91
CA TYR A 424 -21.35 -12.37 0.72
C TYR A 424 -22.79 -12.06 1.10
N ASP A 425 -22.98 -10.84 1.52
CA ASP A 425 -24.30 -10.33 1.81
C ASP A 425 -25.06 -10.20 0.48
N PRO A 426 -26.17 -10.94 0.28
CA PRO A 426 -26.92 -10.91 -0.98
C PRO A 426 -27.60 -9.56 -1.25
N GLU A 427 -27.79 -8.72 -0.23
CA GLU A 427 -28.43 -7.41 -0.39
C GLU A 427 -27.44 -6.33 -0.78
N THR A 428 -26.23 -6.38 -0.21
CA THR A 428 -25.21 -5.34 -0.41
C THR A 428 -24.09 -5.79 -1.35
N GLY A 429 -23.98 -7.09 -1.63
CA GLY A 429 -22.85 -7.65 -2.40
C GLY A 429 -21.51 -7.60 -1.67
N PHE A 430 -21.49 -7.21 -0.40
CA PHE A 430 -20.26 -7.21 0.40
C PHE A 430 -19.83 -8.63 0.73
N LYS A 431 -18.54 -8.86 0.58
CA LYS A 431 -17.90 -10.08 0.99
C LYS A 431 -17.91 -10.20 2.50
N LEU A 432 -18.47 -11.30 2.99
CA LEU A 432 -18.50 -11.61 4.41
C LEU A 432 -17.28 -12.48 4.76
N PRO A 433 -16.65 -12.28 5.92
CA PRO A 433 -15.63 -13.21 6.40
C PRO A 433 -16.19 -14.62 6.53
N GLN A 434 -15.48 -15.60 5.99
CA GLN A 434 -15.94 -17.02 6.01
C GLN A 434 -16.03 -17.59 7.41
N LYS A 435 -15.23 -17.09 8.33
CA LYS A 435 -15.16 -17.58 9.69
C LYS A 435 -14.95 -16.44 10.67
N ILE A 436 -15.95 -16.20 11.46
CA ILE A 436 -15.88 -15.29 12.61
C ILE A 436 -15.96 -16.16 13.86
N VAL A 437 -15.01 -15.99 14.76
CA VAL A 437 -14.93 -16.78 16.00
C VAL A 437 -14.87 -15.81 17.18
N VAL A 438 -15.76 -15.99 18.14
CA VAL A 438 -15.59 -15.39 19.45
C VAL A 438 -14.75 -16.33 20.32
N TYR A 439 -13.67 -15.80 20.90
CA TYR A 439 -12.75 -16.59 21.71
C TYR A 439 -12.38 -15.85 23.01
N GLY A 440 -11.91 -16.60 23.99
CA GLY A 440 -11.54 -16.05 25.29
C GLY A 440 -11.61 -17.09 26.41
N SER A 441 -11.52 -16.62 27.65
CA SER A 441 -11.47 -17.45 28.85
C SER A 441 -12.75 -18.25 29.13
N PHE A 442 -13.86 -17.95 28.47
CA PHE A 442 -15.12 -18.69 28.59
C PHE A 442 -15.17 -20.00 27.76
N GLN A 443 -14.28 -20.16 26.78
CA GLN A 443 -14.35 -21.27 25.81
C GLN A 443 -14.27 -22.68 26.41
N PRO A 444 -13.55 -22.93 27.53
CA PRO A 444 -13.60 -24.25 28.16
C PRO A 444 -15.01 -24.70 28.55
N PHE A 445 -15.92 -23.79 28.82
CA PHE A 445 -17.31 -24.12 29.18
C PHE A 445 -18.14 -24.60 27.99
N VAL A 446 -17.69 -24.36 26.78
CA VAL A 446 -18.35 -24.85 25.55
C VAL A 446 -17.55 -25.96 24.87
N GLY A 447 -16.56 -26.51 25.55
CA GLY A 447 -15.79 -27.67 25.08
C GLY A 447 -14.60 -27.34 24.16
N CYS A 448 -14.14 -26.12 24.16
CA CYS A 448 -12.95 -25.69 23.42
C CYS A 448 -11.74 -25.53 24.35
N GLU A 449 -10.55 -25.42 23.77
CA GLU A 449 -9.39 -24.89 24.49
C GLU A 449 -9.61 -23.40 24.79
N GLU A 450 -9.04 -22.93 25.89
CA GLU A 450 -9.07 -21.51 26.24
C GLU A 450 -8.30 -20.71 25.20
N ASN A 451 -8.90 -19.60 24.75
CA ASN A 451 -8.31 -18.71 23.75
C ASN A 451 -8.09 -19.32 22.35
N ASP A 452 -8.87 -20.31 21.99
CA ASP A 452 -8.86 -20.87 20.64
C ASP A 452 -9.57 -19.93 19.63
N SER A 453 -8.78 -19.11 18.95
CA SER A 453 -9.27 -18.17 17.94
C SER A 453 -9.78 -18.83 16.66
N ASN A 454 -9.64 -20.16 16.53
CA ASN A 454 -10.01 -20.93 15.35
C ASN A 454 -11.10 -21.97 15.63
N SER A 455 -11.69 -21.98 16.82
CA SER A 455 -12.71 -22.97 17.21
C SER A 455 -13.95 -22.95 16.32
N GLU A 456 -14.38 -24.11 15.87
CA GLU A 456 -15.68 -24.25 15.20
C GLU A 456 -16.85 -24.17 16.19
N LEU A 457 -16.64 -24.51 17.47
CA LEU A 457 -17.70 -24.51 18.50
C LEU A 457 -18.07 -23.09 18.94
N THR A 458 -17.19 -22.11 18.73
CA THR A 458 -17.46 -20.71 19.00
C THR A 458 -17.48 -19.84 17.75
N ARG A 459 -17.72 -20.48 16.59
CA ARG A 459 -18.00 -19.81 15.34
C ARG A 459 -19.32 -19.04 15.44
N MET A 460 -19.30 -17.78 15.04
CA MET A 460 -20.48 -16.93 15.02
C MET A 460 -21.28 -17.13 13.73
N TYR A 461 -22.60 -16.96 13.82
CA TYR A 461 -23.52 -17.10 12.70
C TYR A 461 -23.92 -15.74 12.16
N TYR A 462 -23.94 -15.62 10.84
CA TYR A 462 -24.43 -14.44 10.16
C TYR A 462 -25.95 -14.32 10.27
N ILE A 463 -26.45 -13.15 10.64
CA ILE A 463 -27.88 -12.87 10.84
C ILE A 463 -28.41 -11.74 9.95
N GLY A 464 -27.65 -11.29 8.96
CA GLY A 464 -27.97 -10.15 8.10
C GLY A 464 -27.33 -8.84 8.55
N ASP A 465 -27.41 -7.81 7.74
CA ASP A 465 -26.88 -6.46 8.00
C ASP A 465 -25.44 -6.46 8.54
N ASN A 466 -24.57 -7.26 7.90
CA ASN A 466 -23.17 -7.43 8.30
C ASN A 466 -22.95 -7.82 9.78
N THR A 467 -23.94 -8.48 10.37
CA THR A 467 -23.97 -8.82 11.78
C THR A 467 -23.85 -10.33 11.99
N TYR A 468 -22.96 -10.69 12.91
CA TYR A 468 -22.73 -12.05 13.37
C TYR A 468 -23.10 -12.17 14.84
N THR A 469 -23.64 -13.33 15.24
CA THR A 469 -24.03 -13.60 16.63
C THR A 469 -23.70 -15.02 17.04
N LEU A 470 -23.46 -15.19 18.33
CA LEU A 470 -23.38 -16.49 19.00
C LEU A 470 -23.91 -16.32 20.42
N SER A 471 -24.74 -17.26 20.87
CA SER A 471 -25.17 -17.34 22.28
C SER A 471 -24.59 -18.59 22.92
N VAL A 472 -24.01 -18.44 24.10
CA VAL A 472 -23.44 -19.54 24.89
C VAL A 472 -23.94 -19.51 26.32
N VAL A 473 -24.02 -20.67 26.96
CA VAL A 473 -24.32 -20.77 28.38
C VAL A 473 -23.01 -20.73 29.16
N ILE A 474 -22.92 -19.81 30.10
CA ILE A 474 -21.77 -19.67 31.01
C ILE A 474 -22.22 -20.24 32.37
N PRO A 475 -21.66 -21.39 32.81
CA PRO A 475 -22.16 -22.12 33.96
C PRO A 475 -21.88 -21.48 35.30
N PHE A 476 -20.91 -20.59 35.39
CA PHE A 476 -20.52 -19.95 36.66
C PHE A 476 -20.62 -18.43 36.59
N ALA A 477 -21.03 -17.82 37.69
CA ALA A 477 -20.90 -16.38 37.85
C ALA A 477 -19.45 -15.96 37.85
N GLY A 478 -19.13 -14.87 37.14
CA GLY A 478 -17.73 -14.42 37.03
C GLY A 478 -17.53 -13.36 35.97
N THR A 479 -16.28 -12.92 35.84
CA THR A 479 -15.85 -12.02 34.78
C THR A 479 -14.92 -12.77 33.83
N TYR A 480 -15.21 -12.68 32.55
CA TYR A 480 -14.54 -13.42 31.47
C TYR A 480 -14.06 -12.46 30.41
N ASP A 481 -12.92 -12.77 29.82
CA ASP A 481 -12.45 -12.02 28.66
C ASP A 481 -12.99 -12.64 27.35
N TYR A 482 -13.07 -11.79 26.32
CA TYR A 482 -13.40 -12.24 24.97
C TYR A 482 -12.89 -11.27 23.92
N ALA A 483 -12.66 -11.80 22.73
CA ALA A 483 -12.44 -11.04 21.51
C ALA A 483 -13.01 -11.78 20.31
N ILE A 484 -13.09 -11.10 19.17
CA ILE A 484 -13.55 -11.67 17.92
C ILE A 484 -12.35 -11.83 17.00
N SER A 485 -12.11 -13.02 16.50
CA SER A 485 -11.17 -13.24 15.39
C SER A 485 -11.91 -13.37 14.08
N THR A 486 -11.34 -12.82 13.03
CA THR A 486 -11.80 -13.07 11.67
C THR A 486 -10.91 -14.14 11.04
N TYR A 487 -11.51 -15.02 10.25
CA TYR A 487 -10.83 -16.11 9.54
C TYR A 487 -10.13 -17.14 10.46
N GLY A 488 -10.44 -17.15 11.74
CA GLY A 488 -9.85 -18.09 12.70
C GLY A 488 -8.37 -17.82 13.01
N THR A 489 -7.92 -16.59 12.87
CA THR A 489 -6.53 -16.18 13.14
C THR A 489 -6.47 -14.99 14.09
N LEU A 490 -5.31 -14.82 14.76
CA LEU A 490 -5.06 -13.65 15.62
C LEU A 490 -4.59 -12.42 14.85
N SER A 491 -4.63 -12.45 13.54
CA SER A 491 -4.14 -11.34 12.70
C SER A 491 -5.13 -10.19 12.57
N ALA A 492 -6.43 -10.44 12.79
CA ALA A 492 -7.42 -9.39 12.96
C ALA A 492 -8.36 -9.74 14.10
N VAL A 493 -8.13 -9.09 15.22
CA VAL A 493 -8.87 -9.27 16.47
C VAL A 493 -9.64 -8.00 16.78
N TYR A 494 -10.90 -8.17 17.13
CA TYR A 494 -11.82 -7.09 17.45
C TYR A 494 -12.26 -7.19 18.91
N ALA A 495 -12.26 -6.06 19.60
CA ALA A 495 -12.74 -5.93 20.96
C ALA A 495 -13.68 -4.73 21.09
N ALA A 496 -14.57 -4.72 22.07
CA ALA A 496 -15.60 -3.70 22.23
C ALA A 496 -15.05 -2.26 22.39
N GLN A 497 -13.81 -2.14 22.85
CA GLN A 497 -13.14 -0.84 23.05
C GLN A 497 -12.25 -0.43 21.88
N SER A 498 -12.13 -1.27 20.88
CA SER A 498 -11.26 -1.04 19.73
C SER A 498 -12.10 -0.77 18.49
N HIS A 499 -12.01 0.44 17.95
CA HIS A 499 -12.62 0.76 16.65
C HIS A 499 -11.79 0.26 15.46
N ARG A 500 -10.67 -0.42 15.71
CA ARG A 500 -9.75 -0.95 14.70
C ARG A 500 -9.36 -2.37 15.04
N PRO A 501 -9.20 -3.25 14.05
CA PRO A 501 -8.64 -4.56 14.31
C PRO A 501 -7.19 -4.42 14.82
N ALA A 502 -6.85 -5.24 15.80
CA ALA A 502 -5.49 -5.37 16.30
C ALA A 502 -4.93 -6.74 15.92
N SER A 503 -3.62 -6.85 15.81
CA SER A 503 -2.94 -8.14 15.69
C SER A 503 -2.53 -8.66 17.06
N GLY A 504 -2.68 -9.97 17.27
CA GLY A 504 -2.28 -10.64 18.51
C GLY A 504 -3.32 -10.63 19.63
N ASP A 505 -3.00 -11.31 20.70
CA ASP A 505 -3.92 -11.60 21.83
C ASP A 505 -4.06 -10.46 22.86
N GLY A 506 -3.56 -9.27 22.54
CA GLY A 506 -3.45 -8.15 23.49
C GLY A 506 -4.70 -7.31 23.72
N TYR A 507 -5.75 -7.52 22.92
CA TYR A 507 -6.97 -6.70 23.01
C TYR A 507 -8.18 -7.58 23.28
N LYS A 508 -8.53 -7.72 24.54
CA LYS A 508 -9.75 -8.40 24.95
C LYS A 508 -10.70 -7.47 25.67
N SER A 509 -11.97 -7.68 25.39
CA SER A 509 -13.06 -7.09 26.18
C SER A 509 -13.47 -8.04 27.29
N HIS A 510 -14.24 -7.56 28.23
CA HIS A 510 -14.71 -8.36 29.34
C HIS A 510 -16.24 -8.30 29.41
N PHE A 511 -16.83 -9.40 29.85
CA PHE A 511 -18.22 -9.45 30.27
C PHE A 511 -18.33 -10.10 31.66
N THR A 512 -19.39 -9.80 32.36
CA THR A 512 -19.64 -10.34 33.69
C THR A 512 -21.00 -11.04 33.73
N THR A 513 -21.01 -12.27 34.19
CA THR A 513 -22.24 -13.02 34.49
C THR A 513 -22.59 -12.84 35.97
N PRO A 514 -23.77 -12.28 36.30
CA PRO A 514 -24.14 -11.98 37.68
C PRO A 514 -24.55 -13.22 38.48
N ARG A 515 -24.81 -14.34 37.81
CA ARG A 515 -25.25 -15.61 38.43
C ARG A 515 -24.77 -16.79 37.58
N ASP A 516 -24.89 -17.99 38.12
CA ASP A 516 -24.62 -19.22 37.39
C ASP A 516 -25.64 -19.45 36.27
N ASN A 517 -25.19 -20.16 35.23
CA ASN A 517 -25.99 -20.55 34.05
C ASN A 517 -26.60 -19.35 33.29
N CYS A 518 -25.83 -18.26 33.15
CA CYS A 518 -26.24 -17.15 32.30
C CYS A 518 -26.08 -17.50 30.82
N VAL A 519 -27.06 -17.09 30.01
CA VAL A 519 -26.88 -17.06 28.55
C VAL A 519 -26.25 -15.74 28.15
N VAL A 520 -25.12 -15.80 27.49
CA VAL A 520 -24.40 -14.63 26.98
C VAL A 520 -24.47 -14.64 25.46
N ARG A 521 -24.96 -13.54 24.91
CA ARG A 521 -24.98 -13.29 23.47
C ARG A 521 -23.83 -12.38 23.07
N PHE A 522 -22.98 -12.89 22.21
CA PHE A 522 -21.94 -12.12 21.51
C PHE A 522 -22.50 -11.61 20.19
N THR A 523 -22.20 -10.34 19.87
CA THR A 523 -22.59 -9.72 18.60
C THR A 523 -21.39 -9.01 17.99
N PHE A 524 -21.20 -9.18 16.70
CA PHE A 524 -20.18 -8.51 15.92
C PHE A 524 -20.76 -7.91 14.64
N ARG A 525 -20.69 -6.60 14.50
CA ARG A 525 -21.01 -5.91 13.25
C ARG A 525 -19.73 -5.62 12.50
N TYR A 526 -19.53 -6.34 11.42
CA TYR A 526 -18.28 -6.35 10.68
C TYR A 526 -17.94 -4.98 10.05
N MET A 527 -18.93 -4.30 9.48
CA MET A 527 -18.70 -3.01 8.81
C MET A 527 -18.33 -1.87 9.76
N ASP A 528 -18.85 -1.92 10.98
CA ASP A 528 -18.64 -0.87 11.99
C ASP A 528 -17.57 -1.26 13.01
N ASN A 529 -17.06 -2.49 12.92
CA ASN A 529 -16.17 -3.10 13.92
C ASN A 529 -16.76 -3.11 15.34
N LYS A 530 -18.08 -3.13 15.46
CA LYS A 530 -18.75 -3.13 16.77
C LYS A 530 -18.82 -4.53 17.33
N VAL A 531 -18.33 -4.67 18.54
CA VAL A 531 -18.34 -5.90 19.32
C VAL A 531 -19.08 -5.68 20.61
N SER A 532 -19.98 -6.57 20.98
CA SER A 532 -20.64 -6.58 22.28
C SER A 532 -20.84 -8.00 22.82
N ALA A 533 -20.95 -8.10 24.14
CA ALA A 533 -21.40 -9.28 24.86
C ALA A 533 -22.47 -8.85 25.86
N GLU A 534 -23.61 -9.50 25.81
CA GLU A 534 -24.76 -9.17 26.65
C GLU A 534 -25.28 -10.44 27.33
N VAL A 535 -25.58 -10.34 28.64
CA VAL A 535 -26.31 -11.38 29.36
C VAL A 535 -27.78 -11.24 28.98
N VAL A 536 -28.32 -12.23 28.31
CA VAL A 536 -29.70 -12.20 27.79
C VAL A 536 -30.67 -13.04 28.62
N GLU A 537 -30.16 -14.02 29.41
CA GLU A 537 -30.91 -14.86 30.35
C GLU A 537 -30.09 -15.21 31.61
#